data_0d44b200fa615efe6cfb213374c3b3b5
#
_entry.id   0d44b200fa615efe6cfb213374c3b3b5
#
_cell.length_a   1.000
_cell.length_b   1.000
_cell.length_c   1.000
_cell.angle_alpha   90.00
_cell.angle_beta   90.00
_cell.angle_gamma   90.00
#
_symmetry.space_group_name_H-M   'P 1'
#
loop_
_entity.id
_entity.type
_entity.pdbx_description
1 polymer ?
#
loop_
_entity_poly.entity_id
_entity_poly.type
_entity_poly.pdbx_seq_one_letter_code
_entity_poly.pdbx_strand_id
1 'polypeptide(L)'
;MEQTLSIDGKKYNLLYKGKTASIYRDCFNRDLLVDIQEVQIKFGEAIEKNVREGNPDRDPYFVLLQANGSLFFERLVWVCIKTYDTYHGKETKAFQDFVDEIENYETYVMSGVVILEQVINANKATVQNESDEVTSDDKKKEV
;
A
#
# COMPACT_ATOMS: atom_id res chain seq x y z
N MET A 1 0.84 10.38 2.02
CA MET A 1 -0.58 10.00 2.15
C MET A 1 -0.98 10.05 3.62
N GLU A 2 -2.03 10.76 3.90
CA GLU A 2 -2.64 10.83 5.24
C GLU A 2 -4.14 10.67 5.09
N GLN A 3 -4.75 9.77 5.88
CA GLN A 3 -6.19 9.53 5.81
C GLN A 3 -6.70 8.89 7.08
N THR A 4 -8.03 8.86 7.22
CA THR A 4 -8.73 8.19 8.31
C THR A 4 -9.46 6.96 7.77
N LEU A 5 -9.41 5.88 8.53
CA LEU A 5 -10.03 4.61 8.18
C LEU A 5 -10.94 4.17 9.32
N SER A 6 -12.13 3.66 8.99
CA SER A 6 -13.06 3.10 9.97
C SER A 6 -13.08 1.57 9.83
N ILE A 7 -12.77 0.87 10.93
CA ILE A 7 -12.81 -0.59 11.01
C ILE A 7 -13.50 -0.96 12.31
N ASP A 8 -14.52 -1.83 12.24
CA ASP A 8 -15.28 -2.29 13.41
C ASP A 8 -15.87 -1.13 14.24
N GLY A 9 -16.28 -0.05 13.56
CA GLY A 9 -16.82 1.14 14.22
C GLY A 9 -15.79 2.04 14.87
N LYS A 10 -14.51 1.73 14.79
CA LYS A 10 -13.41 2.54 15.31
C LYS A 10 -12.70 3.29 14.20
N LYS A 11 -12.28 4.53 14.47
CA LYS A 11 -11.52 5.34 13.52
C LYS A 11 -10.03 5.21 13.80
N TYR A 12 -9.27 4.97 12.74
CA TYR A 12 -7.81 4.92 12.79
C TYR A 12 -7.25 5.97 11.84
N ASN A 13 -6.22 6.66 12.28
CA ASN A 13 -5.49 7.59 11.43
C ASN A 13 -4.30 6.88 10.82
N LEU A 14 -4.08 7.12 9.53
CA LEU A 14 -3.03 6.47 8.73
C LEU A 14 -2.11 7.54 8.16
N LEU A 15 -0.82 7.24 8.14
CA LEU A 15 0.20 8.11 7.55
C LEU A 15 1.20 7.23 6.79
N TYR A 16 1.49 7.61 5.53
CA TYR A 16 2.54 6.97 4.74
C TYR A 16 3.59 8.01 4.36
N LYS A 17 4.79 7.84 4.86
CA LYS A 17 5.96 8.69 4.61
C LYS A 17 7.21 7.81 4.51
N GLY A 18 8.37 8.42 4.28
CA GLY A 18 9.64 7.69 4.25
C GLY A 18 9.90 6.84 5.49
N LYS A 19 9.52 7.35 6.66
CA LYS A 19 9.66 6.62 7.93
C LYS A 19 8.83 5.35 8.00
N THR A 20 7.78 5.23 7.20
CA THR A 20 6.95 4.02 7.13
C THR A 20 7.77 2.80 6.72
N ALA A 21 8.64 2.95 5.72
CA ALA A 21 9.52 1.87 5.28
C ALA A 21 10.51 1.45 6.38
N SER A 22 11.03 2.41 7.13
CA SER A 22 11.93 2.15 8.26
C SER A 22 11.22 1.38 9.37
N ILE A 23 10.02 1.79 9.73
CA ILE A 23 9.20 1.10 10.74
C ILE A 23 8.87 -0.33 10.28
N TYR A 24 8.51 -0.49 9.01
CA TYR A 24 8.20 -1.79 8.41
C TYR A 24 9.40 -2.74 8.52
N ARG A 25 10.58 -2.26 8.18
CA ARG A 25 11.81 -3.05 8.28
C ARG A 25 12.11 -3.45 9.73
N ASP A 26 11.98 -2.52 10.67
CA ASP A 26 12.25 -2.78 12.08
C ASP A 26 11.28 -3.79 12.68
N CYS A 27 10.00 -3.75 12.27
CA CYS A 27 8.98 -4.63 12.82
C CYS A 27 8.90 -5.99 12.13
N PHE A 28 9.16 -6.05 10.81
CA PHE A 28 8.97 -7.26 10.01
C PHE A 28 10.24 -7.82 9.39
N ASN A 29 11.37 -7.12 9.54
CA ASN A 29 12.64 -7.50 8.94
C ASN A 29 12.53 -7.69 7.42
N ARG A 30 11.80 -6.81 6.75
CA ARG A 30 11.57 -6.83 5.30
C ARG A 30 11.63 -5.41 4.75
N ASP A 31 12.02 -5.31 3.48
CA ASP A 31 12.04 -4.05 2.74
C ASP A 31 10.65 -3.79 2.15
N LEU A 32 10.00 -2.69 2.58
CA LEU A 32 8.66 -2.35 2.13
C LEU A 32 8.58 -2.14 0.62
N LEU A 33 9.56 -1.46 0.02
CA LEU A 33 9.55 -1.20 -1.43
C LEU A 33 9.70 -2.50 -2.23
N VAL A 34 10.52 -3.42 -1.75
CA VAL A 34 10.67 -4.74 -2.38
C VAL A 34 9.36 -5.52 -2.28
N ASP A 35 8.71 -5.50 -1.12
CA ASP A 35 7.42 -6.18 -0.94
C ASP A 35 6.35 -5.58 -1.85
N ILE A 36 6.30 -4.26 -2.00
CA ILE A 36 5.38 -3.59 -2.94
C ILE A 36 5.65 -4.05 -4.37
N GLN A 37 6.91 -4.10 -4.79
CA GLN A 37 7.28 -4.56 -6.14
C GLN A 37 6.87 -6.02 -6.37
N GLU A 38 7.11 -6.90 -5.40
CA GLU A 38 6.72 -8.31 -5.49
C GLU A 38 5.21 -8.46 -5.65
N VAL A 39 4.44 -7.68 -4.90
CA VAL A 39 2.96 -7.69 -5.00
C VAL A 39 2.52 -7.27 -6.41
N GLN A 40 3.13 -6.22 -6.95
CA GLN A 40 2.80 -5.73 -8.30
C GLN A 40 3.17 -6.75 -9.38
N ILE A 41 4.32 -7.38 -9.27
CA ILE A 41 4.78 -8.40 -10.23
C ILE A 41 3.83 -9.62 -10.23
N LYS A 42 3.51 -10.14 -9.06
CA LYS A 42 2.58 -11.27 -8.92
C LYS A 42 1.19 -10.94 -9.44
N PHE A 43 0.73 -9.71 -9.20
CA PHE A 43 -0.56 -9.24 -9.71
C PHE A 43 -0.56 -9.20 -11.24
N GLY A 44 0.50 -8.61 -11.85
CA GLY A 44 0.66 -8.56 -13.30
C GLY A 44 0.68 -9.93 -13.94
N GLU A 45 1.42 -10.88 -13.37
CA GLU A 45 1.48 -12.27 -13.85
C GLU A 45 0.11 -12.94 -13.76
N ALA A 46 -0.64 -12.70 -12.67
CA ALA A 46 -1.96 -13.28 -12.51
C ALA A 46 -2.96 -12.72 -13.51
N ILE A 47 -2.90 -11.42 -13.81
CA ILE A 47 -3.74 -10.80 -14.84
C ILE A 47 -3.44 -11.39 -16.22
N GLU A 48 -2.16 -11.52 -16.59
CA GLU A 48 -1.77 -12.13 -17.86
C GLU A 48 -2.28 -13.58 -17.98
N LYS A 49 -2.15 -14.34 -16.91
CA LYS A 49 -2.64 -15.72 -16.86
C LYS A 49 -4.15 -15.77 -17.08
N ASN A 50 -4.92 -14.90 -16.43
CA ASN A 50 -6.36 -14.84 -16.58
C ASN A 50 -6.78 -14.50 -18.02
N VAL A 51 -6.06 -13.58 -18.67
CA VAL A 51 -6.31 -13.23 -20.08
C VAL A 51 -6.05 -14.44 -20.97
N ARG A 52 -4.93 -15.15 -20.78
CA ARG A 52 -4.60 -16.34 -21.58
C ARG A 52 -5.60 -17.46 -21.41
N GLU A 53 -6.17 -17.61 -20.20
CA GLU A 53 -7.15 -18.64 -19.88
C GLU A 53 -8.59 -18.25 -20.25
N GLY A 54 -8.80 -17.07 -20.84
CA GLY A 54 -10.11 -16.60 -21.26
C GLY A 54 -10.99 -16.05 -20.15
N ASN A 55 -10.38 -15.60 -19.05
CA ASN A 55 -11.09 -15.02 -17.89
C ASN A 55 -10.65 -13.59 -17.60
N PRO A 56 -10.72 -12.66 -18.60
CA PRO A 56 -10.20 -11.30 -18.41
C PRO A 56 -11.05 -10.44 -17.46
N ASP A 57 -12.29 -10.82 -17.19
CA ASP A 57 -13.26 -10.01 -16.44
C ASP A 57 -13.31 -10.33 -14.94
N ARG A 58 -12.36 -11.12 -14.42
CA ARG A 58 -12.30 -11.36 -12.98
C ARG A 58 -12.04 -10.07 -12.23
N ASP A 59 -12.67 -9.92 -11.07
CA ASP A 59 -12.48 -8.77 -10.17
C ASP A 59 -10.99 -8.59 -9.88
N PRO A 60 -10.39 -7.43 -10.22
CA PRO A 60 -8.96 -7.18 -9.99
C PRO A 60 -8.54 -7.32 -8.53
N TYR A 61 -9.38 -6.90 -7.60
CA TYR A 61 -9.07 -7.01 -6.16
C TYR A 61 -8.99 -8.46 -5.71
N PHE A 62 -9.89 -9.28 -6.19
CA PHE A 62 -9.87 -10.73 -5.92
C PHE A 62 -8.59 -11.37 -6.48
N VAL A 63 -8.24 -11.03 -7.73
CA VAL A 63 -7.02 -11.53 -8.37
C VAL A 63 -5.78 -11.12 -7.59
N LEU A 64 -5.74 -9.87 -7.13
CA LEU A 64 -4.63 -9.34 -6.35
C LEU A 64 -4.44 -10.12 -5.04
N LEU A 65 -5.52 -10.36 -4.32
CA LEU A 65 -5.48 -11.10 -3.06
C LEU A 65 -5.14 -12.57 -3.27
N GLN A 66 -5.70 -13.20 -4.29
CA GLN A 66 -5.43 -14.60 -4.60
C GLN A 66 -3.95 -14.82 -4.96
N ALA A 67 -3.35 -13.89 -5.71
CA ALA A 67 -1.96 -13.98 -6.13
C ALA A 67 -0.97 -13.77 -4.98
N ASN A 68 -1.30 -12.92 -4.02
CA ASN A 68 -0.38 -12.44 -3.00
C ASN A 68 -0.71 -12.91 -1.58
N GLY A 69 -1.94 -13.34 -1.32
CA GLY A 69 -2.43 -13.57 0.03
C GLY A 69 -2.74 -12.27 0.75
N SER A 70 -3.09 -12.36 2.01
CA SER A 70 -3.57 -11.22 2.81
C SER A 70 -2.51 -10.59 3.70
N LEU A 71 -1.44 -11.29 4.04
CA LEU A 71 -0.47 -10.87 5.07
C LEU A 71 0.18 -9.52 4.76
N PHE A 72 0.58 -9.28 3.52
CA PHE A 72 1.18 -8.01 3.14
C PHE A 72 0.22 -6.84 3.40
N PHE A 73 -1.04 -7.02 3.07
CA PHE A 73 -2.06 -5.97 3.24
C PHE A 73 -2.36 -5.72 4.72
N GLU A 74 -2.39 -6.76 5.54
CA GLU A 74 -2.51 -6.61 6.99
C GLU A 74 -1.37 -5.76 7.56
N ARG A 75 -0.14 -6.05 7.14
CA ARG A 75 1.05 -5.33 7.57
C ARG A 75 1.05 -3.88 7.09
N LEU A 76 0.60 -3.64 5.86
CA LEU A 76 0.56 -2.30 5.28
C LEU A 76 -0.40 -1.38 6.05
N VAL A 77 -1.60 -1.85 6.36
CA VAL A 77 -2.55 -1.07 7.18
C VAL A 77 -1.93 -0.74 8.53
N TRP A 78 -1.42 -1.76 9.22
CA TRP A 78 -0.87 -1.61 10.55
C TRP A 78 0.32 -0.65 10.59
N VAL A 79 1.25 -0.75 9.64
CA VAL A 79 2.42 0.10 9.62
C VAL A 79 2.06 1.57 9.33
N CYS A 80 1.01 1.83 8.55
CA CYS A 80 0.51 3.18 8.34
C CYS A 80 -0.12 3.77 9.61
N ILE A 81 -0.84 2.96 10.38
CA ILE A 81 -1.36 3.35 11.68
C ILE A 81 -0.21 3.66 12.63
N LYS A 82 0.79 2.78 12.69
CA LYS A 82 1.95 2.96 13.56
C LYS A 82 2.77 4.20 13.17
N THR A 83 2.88 4.50 11.89
CA THR A 83 3.57 5.69 11.41
C THR A 83 2.88 6.95 11.94
N TYR A 84 1.55 7.02 11.82
CA TYR A 84 0.78 8.15 12.35
C TYR A 84 0.99 8.29 13.87
N ASP A 85 0.82 7.19 14.60
CA ASP A 85 0.98 7.18 16.05
C ASP A 85 2.38 7.64 16.48
N THR A 86 3.41 7.18 15.77
CA THR A 86 4.80 7.57 16.03
C THR A 86 5.00 9.07 15.90
N TYR A 87 4.44 9.69 14.85
CA TYR A 87 4.53 11.14 14.65
C TYR A 87 3.74 11.93 15.69
N HIS A 88 2.80 11.32 16.39
CA HIS A 88 1.96 11.96 17.40
C HIS A 88 2.28 11.52 18.83
N GLY A 89 3.41 10.80 19.01
CA GLY A 89 3.84 10.37 20.35
C GLY A 89 2.93 9.35 20.99
N LYS A 90 2.18 8.58 20.20
CA LYS A 90 1.27 7.54 20.68
C LYS A 90 1.87 6.16 20.47
N GLU A 91 1.47 5.22 21.32
CA GLU A 91 1.82 3.82 21.16
C GLU A 91 0.78 3.10 20.31
N THR A 92 1.25 2.14 19.51
CA THR A 92 0.40 1.26 18.70
C THR A 92 0.49 -0.15 19.27
N LYS A 93 -0.63 -0.87 19.36
CA LYS A 93 -0.59 -2.30 19.73
C LYS A 93 0.35 -3.05 18.79
N ALA A 94 1.01 -4.08 19.30
CA ALA A 94 1.83 -4.97 18.49
C ALA A 94 0.98 -5.54 17.34
N PHE A 95 1.61 -5.78 16.19
CA PHE A 95 0.91 -6.20 14.97
C PHE A 95 -0.03 -7.40 15.21
N GLN A 96 0.46 -8.45 15.83
CA GLN A 96 -0.34 -9.66 16.05
C GLN A 96 -1.54 -9.39 16.94
N ASP A 97 -1.35 -8.63 18.01
CA ASP A 97 -2.43 -8.29 18.94
C ASP A 97 -3.49 -7.42 18.27
N PHE A 98 -3.04 -6.50 17.43
CA PHE A 98 -3.93 -5.61 16.67
C PHE A 98 -4.82 -6.43 15.72
N VAL A 99 -4.21 -7.30 14.93
CA VAL A 99 -4.95 -8.12 13.95
C VAL A 99 -5.91 -9.08 14.64
N ASP A 100 -5.50 -9.68 15.77
CA ASP A 100 -6.34 -10.63 16.52
C ASP A 100 -7.63 -10.01 17.03
N GLU A 101 -7.67 -8.70 17.23
CA GLU A 101 -8.86 -7.98 17.69
C GLU A 101 -9.81 -7.55 16.58
N ILE A 102 -9.39 -7.67 15.32
CA ILE A 102 -10.21 -7.27 14.18
C ILE A 102 -11.33 -8.29 13.96
N GLU A 103 -12.58 -7.83 14.01
CA GLU A 103 -13.75 -8.66 13.76
C GLU A 103 -14.07 -8.75 12.27
N ASN A 104 -14.10 -7.61 11.56
CA ASN A 104 -14.33 -7.58 10.12
C ASN A 104 -13.00 -7.64 9.37
N TYR A 105 -12.45 -8.84 9.30
CA TYR A 105 -11.14 -9.10 8.71
C TYR A 105 -11.08 -8.74 7.22
N GLU A 106 -12.14 -9.06 6.47
CA GLU A 106 -12.20 -8.76 5.03
C GLU A 106 -12.08 -7.25 4.78
N THR A 107 -12.84 -6.44 5.53
CA THR A 107 -12.76 -4.97 5.42
C THR A 107 -11.36 -4.48 5.75
N TYR A 108 -10.72 -5.05 6.76
CA TYR A 108 -9.35 -4.70 7.14
C TYR A 108 -8.37 -4.97 6.00
N VAL A 109 -8.41 -6.16 5.42
CA VAL A 109 -7.51 -6.54 4.30
C VAL A 109 -7.77 -5.67 3.08
N MET A 110 -9.03 -5.44 2.73
CA MET A 110 -9.41 -4.60 1.59
C MET A 110 -8.94 -3.15 1.77
N SER A 111 -8.92 -2.66 2.99
CA SER A 111 -8.35 -1.36 3.31
C SER A 111 -6.87 -1.30 2.92
N GLY A 112 -6.13 -2.39 3.15
CA GLY A 112 -4.74 -2.51 2.73
C GLY A 112 -4.57 -2.44 1.22
N VAL A 113 -5.49 -3.05 0.47
CA VAL A 113 -5.49 -2.99 -1.00
C VAL A 113 -5.68 -1.54 -1.48
N VAL A 114 -6.63 -0.82 -0.90
CA VAL A 114 -6.89 0.59 -1.24
C VAL A 114 -5.69 1.46 -0.90
N ILE A 115 -5.06 1.25 0.25
CA ILE A 115 -3.84 1.97 0.65
C ILE A 115 -2.73 1.75 -0.36
N LEU A 116 -2.50 0.49 -0.77
CA LEU A 116 -1.47 0.18 -1.76
C LEU A 116 -1.71 0.93 -3.07
N GLU A 117 -2.93 0.95 -3.56
CA GLU A 117 -3.31 1.67 -4.76
C GLU A 117 -2.98 3.17 -4.64
N GLN A 118 -3.32 3.78 -3.52
CA GLN A 118 -3.03 5.19 -3.25
C GLN A 118 -1.52 5.46 -3.21
N VAL A 119 -0.75 4.60 -2.57
CA VAL A 119 0.71 4.74 -2.48
C VAL A 119 1.35 4.65 -3.86
N ILE A 120 0.94 3.68 -4.67
CA ILE A 120 1.46 3.51 -6.04
C ILE A 120 1.11 4.73 -6.90
N ASN A 121 -0.12 5.21 -6.85
CA ASN A 121 -0.55 6.36 -7.65
C ASN A 121 0.16 7.65 -7.23
N ALA A 122 0.35 7.87 -5.96
CA ALA A 122 1.10 9.03 -5.45
C ALA A 122 2.55 9.02 -5.94
N ASN A 123 3.21 7.87 -5.90
CA ASN A 123 4.59 7.72 -6.38
C ASN A 123 4.69 7.99 -7.89
N LYS A 124 3.76 7.49 -8.69
CA LYS A 124 3.71 7.74 -10.13
C LYS A 124 3.51 9.22 -10.45
N ALA A 125 2.58 9.89 -9.74
CA ALA A 125 2.32 11.31 -9.94
C ALA A 125 3.56 12.16 -9.65
N THR A 126 4.31 11.85 -8.59
CA THR A 126 5.55 12.55 -8.25
C THR A 126 6.61 12.38 -9.33
N VAL A 127 6.81 11.17 -9.84
CA VAL A 127 7.77 10.87 -10.89
C VAL A 127 7.37 11.59 -12.19
N GLN A 128 6.09 11.58 -12.56
CA GLN A 128 5.60 12.28 -13.76
C GLN A 128 5.80 13.80 -13.66
N ASN A 129 5.53 14.40 -12.52
CA ASN A 129 5.73 15.83 -12.30
C ASN A 129 7.21 16.21 -12.45
N GLU A 130 8.13 15.45 -11.90
CA GLU A 130 9.56 15.67 -12.07
C GLU A 130 9.99 15.56 -13.52
N SER A 131 9.49 14.57 -14.26
CA SER A 131 9.76 14.39 -15.68
C SER A 131 9.21 15.56 -16.50
N ASP A 132 8.02 16.05 -16.22
CA ASP A 132 7.41 17.19 -16.91
C ASP A 132 8.19 18.48 -16.65
N GLU A 133 8.66 18.71 -15.42
CA GLU A 133 9.50 19.86 -15.08
C GLU A 133 10.81 19.86 -15.85
N VAL A 134 11.50 18.72 -15.94
CA VAL A 134 12.74 18.56 -16.72
C VAL A 134 12.49 18.82 -18.20
N THR A 135 11.42 18.33 -18.76
CA THR A 135 11.04 18.55 -20.16
C THR A 135 10.75 20.04 -20.43
N SER A 136 10.07 20.72 -19.52
CA SER A 136 9.79 22.16 -19.62
C SER A 136 11.07 22.99 -19.61
N ASP A 137 12.03 22.66 -18.76
CA ASP A 137 13.31 23.34 -18.68
C ASP A 137 14.12 23.16 -19.94
N ASP A 138 14.14 21.96 -20.53
CA ASP A 138 14.81 21.67 -21.80
C ASP A 138 14.19 22.50 -22.93
N LYS A 139 12.87 22.62 -23.01
CA LYS A 139 12.17 23.46 -23.99
C LYS A 139 12.53 24.94 -23.84
N LYS A 140 12.66 25.44 -22.61
CA LYS A 140 13.06 26.82 -22.35
C LYS A 140 14.50 27.11 -22.78
N LYS A 141 15.39 26.12 -22.72
CA LYS A 141 16.80 26.26 -23.15
C LYS A 141 16.96 26.30 -24.66
N GLU A 142 16.04 25.72 -25.40
CA GLU A 142 16.06 25.72 -26.87
C GLU A 142 15.54 27.02 -27.49
N VAL A 143 14.91 27.88 -26.72
CA VAL A 143 14.37 29.17 -27.12
C VAL A 143 15.37 30.30 -26.81
#